data_0d2399930fc10daf403e770f741b2e7f
#
_entry.id   0d2399930fc10daf403e770f741b2e7f
#
_cell.length_a   1.000
_cell.length_b   1.000
_cell.length_c   1.000
_cell.angle_alpha   90.00
_cell.angle_beta   90.00
_cell.angle_gamma   90.00
#
_symmetry.space_group_name_H-M   'P 1'
#
loop_
_entity.id
_entity.type
_entity.pdbx_description
1 polymer ?
#
loop_
_entity_poly.entity_id
_entity_poly.type
_entity_poly.pdbx_seq_one_letter_code
_entity_poly.pdbx_strand_id
1 'polypeptide(L)'
;MLQVPSEHPLVAIEAALRSAAQREGSSVLSVTHVGQHLRESASAEDAFVFSICAGELYAALLAADIRISAFLPCRIAAYSERGQTILATAPPLDFCRPLNRADLAPLLTPLEGLLRRIMEDAAAPRETSAPAVAAAHTGGLGATEDQMNVRGSIPQRIDCKGTKVEDLGGTGGHDSQGG
;
A
#
# COMPACT_ATOMS: atom_id res chain seq x y z
N MET A 1 -16.00 -11.46 3.24
CA MET A 1 -15.33 -10.20 2.87
C MET A 1 -15.54 -9.21 4.00
N LEU A 2 -14.50 -8.52 4.47
CA LEU A 2 -14.62 -7.42 5.42
C LEU A 2 -14.90 -6.14 4.64
N GLN A 3 -15.85 -5.33 5.12
CA GLN A 3 -16.24 -4.07 4.50
C GLN A 3 -16.43 -3.00 5.57
N VAL A 4 -16.00 -1.78 5.25
CA VAL A 4 -16.18 -0.59 6.11
C VAL A 4 -16.64 0.55 5.21
N PRO A 5 -17.84 1.11 5.44
CA PRO A 5 -18.28 2.31 4.74
C PRO A 5 -17.51 3.53 5.24
N SER A 6 -17.21 4.47 4.34
CA SER A 6 -16.48 5.70 4.65
C SER A 6 -17.29 6.92 4.24
N GLU A 7 -17.22 7.97 5.03
CA GLU A 7 -17.78 9.29 4.69
C GLU A 7 -16.81 10.12 3.81
N HIS A 8 -15.56 9.69 3.68
CA HIS A 8 -14.62 10.36 2.79
C HIS A 8 -14.96 10.07 1.33
N PRO A 9 -14.88 11.07 0.45
CA PRO A 9 -14.98 10.84 -0.99
C PRO A 9 -13.81 9.98 -1.45
N LEU A 10 -14.02 9.16 -2.48
CA LEU A 10 -13.03 8.19 -2.98
C LEU A 10 -11.65 8.83 -3.27
N VAL A 11 -11.63 10.07 -3.77
CA VAL A 11 -10.39 10.82 -4.07
C VAL A 11 -9.56 11.17 -2.83
N ALA A 12 -10.18 11.23 -1.65
CA ALA A 12 -9.50 11.55 -0.39
C ALA A 12 -9.02 10.30 0.36
N ILE A 13 -9.50 9.11 -0.02
CA ILE A 13 -9.29 7.88 0.73
C ILE A 13 -7.83 7.43 0.73
N GLU A 14 -7.06 7.73 -0.32
CA GLU A 14 -5.64 7.36 -0.39
C GLU A 14 -4.83 7.99 0.75
N ALA A 15 -4.97 9.30 0.96
CA ALA A 15 -4.26 10.01 2.03
C ALA A 15 -4.69 9.51 3.41
N ALA A 16 -5.99 9.25 3.60
CA ALA A 16 -6.52 8.72 4.84
C ALA A 16 -5.97 7.31 5.14
N LEU A 17 -5.94 6.45 4.15
CA LEU A 17 -5.49 5.05 4.28
C LEU A 17 -3.98 4.95 4.50
N ARG A 18 -3.17 5.77 3.80
CA ARG A 18 -1.71 5.85 4.06
C ARG A 18 -1.42 6.27 5.49
N SER A 19 -2.11 7.28 5.96
CA SER A 19 -1.96 7.80 7.32
C SER A 19 -2.42 6.80 8.38
N ALA A 20 -3.53 6.08 8.15
CA ALA A 20 -4.02 5.02 9.03
C ALA A 20 -3.02 3.85 9.09
N ALA A 21 -2.50 3.40 7.94
CA ALA A 21 -1.49 2.35 7.89
C ALA A 21 -0.22 2.72 8.68
N GLN A 22 0.26 3.97 8.56
CA GLN A 22 1.42 4.44 9.33
C GLN A 22 1.19 4.41 10.84
N ARG A 23 0.00 4.81 11.33
CA ARG A 23 -0.33 4.75 12.76
C ARG A 23 -0.32 3.33 13.31
N GLU A 24 -0.68 2.36 12.49
CA GLU A 24 -0.66 0.94 12.81
C GLU A 24 0.71 0.26 12.56
N GLY A 25 1.78 1.03 12.33
CA GLY A 25 3.11 0.49 12.05
C GLY A 25 3.24 -0.24 10.71
N SER A 26 2.32 0.02 9.79
CA SER A 26 2.23 -0.58 8.46
C SER A 26 2.49 0.46 7.38
N SER A 27 2.60 0.02 6.13
CA SER A 27 2.78 0.92 4.99
C SER A 27 1.98 0.48 3.77
N VAL A 28 1.65 1.44 2.91
CA VAL A 28 1.06 1.19 1.59
C VAL A 28 2.20 1.07 0.58
N LEU A 29 2.43 -0.14 0.06
CA LEU A 29 3.49 -0.44 -0.92
C LEU A 29 3.16 0.09 -2.31
N SER A 30 1.91 -0.05 -2.72
CA SER A 30 1.43 0.38 -4.03
C SER A 30 -0.03 0.74 -4.01
N VAL A 31 -0.43 1.59 -4.94
CA VAL A 31 -1.84 1.92 -5.24
C VAL A 31 -2.07 1.66 -6.72
N THR A 32 -3.10 0.90 -7.03
CA THR A 32 -3.52 0.61 -8.40
C THR A 32 -4.88 1.24 -8.65
N HIS A 33 -4.98 2.09 -9.68
CA HIS A 33 -6.24 2.68 -10.15
C HIS A 33 -6.85 1.73 -11.18
N VAL A 34 -7.85 0.96 -10.78
CA VAL A 34 -8.43 -0.09 -11.62
C VAL A 34 -9.11 0.50 -12.86
N GLY A 35 -9.85 1.60 -12.70
CA GLY A 35 -10.56 2.27 -13.81
C GLY A 35 -9.63 2.77 -14.92
N GLN A 36 -8.39 3.17 -14.59
CA GLN A 36 -7.42 3.63 -15.59
C GLN A 36 -6.93 2.54 -16.54
N HIS A 37 -6.98 1.28 -16.09
CA HIS A 37 -6.56 0.13 -16.90
C HIS A 37 -7.70 -0.46 -17.75
N LEU A 38 -8.94 -0.04 -17.48
CA LEU A 38 -10.16 -0.55 -18.14
C LEU A 38 -10.80 0.50 -19.08
N ARG A 39 -10.00 1.33 -19.73
CA ARG A 39 -10.42 2.51 -20.53
C ARG A 39 -11.49 2.28 -21.58
N GLU A 40 -11.82 1.06 -21.93
CA GLU A 40 -12.81 0.72 -22.94
C GLU A 40 -14.19 0.36 -22.36
N SER A 41 -14.31 0.23 -21.04
CA SER A 41 -15.57 -0.11 -20.39
C SER A 41 -16.18 1.15 -19.73
N ALA A 42 -17.14 1.75 -20.41
CA ALA A 42 -17.81 2.99 -20.01
C ALA A 42 -18.61 2.91 -18.69
N SER A 43 -18.50 1.81 -17.95
CA SER A 43 -19.18 1.56 -16.67
C SER A 43 -18.27 1.09 -15.54
N ALA A 44 -16.95 1.13 -15.73
CA ALA A 44 -16.03 0.83 -14.62
C ALA A 44 -16.10 2.00 -13.62
N GLU A 45 -16.84 1.81 -12.54
CA GLU A 45 -16.75 2.69 -11.38
C GLU A 45 -15.29 2.78 -10.94
N ASP A 46 -14.83 3.99 -10.59
CA ASP A 46 -13.46 4.18 -10.12
C ASP A 46 -13.24 3.33 -8.87
N ALA A 47 -12.17 2.54 -8.91
CA ALA A 47 -11.72 1.75 -7.79
C ALA A 47 -10.21 1.86 -7.62
N PHE A 48 -9.78 1.89 -6.37
CA PHE A 48 -8.38 1.86 -5.98
C PHE A 48 -8.09 0.56 -5.25
N VAL A 49 -6.93 -0.02 -5.48
CA VAL A 49 -6.44 -1.18 -4.73
C VAL A 49 -5.12 -0.82 -4.09
N PHE A 50 -5.09 -0.88 -2.76
CA PHE A 50 -3.94 -0.60 -1.91
C PHE A 50 -3.28 -1.90 -1.47
N SER A 51 -1.99 -2.07 -1.73
CA SER A 51 -1.20 -3.19 -1.22
C SER A 51 -0.58 -2.79 0.12
N ILE A 52 -0.91 -3.52 1.18
CA ILE A 52 -0.49 -3.21 2.55
C ILE A 52 0.69 -4.09 2.94
N CYS A 53 1.73 -3.50 3.54
CA CYS A 53 2.84 -4.22 4.17
C CYS A 53 2.66 -4.23 5.69
N ALA A 54 2.61 -5.41 6.27
CA ALA A 54 2.47 -5.64 7.71
C ALA A 54 3.75 -6.23 8.34
N GLY A 55 4.89 -5.88 7.80
CA GLY A 55 6.25 -6.14 8.32
C GLY A 55 6.43 -7.45 9.08
N GLU A 56 6.48 -7.38 10.42
CA GLU A 56 6.74 -8.54 11.28
C GLU A 56 5.69 -9.64 11.20
N LEU A 57 4.40 -9.26 11.00
CA LEU A 57 3.34 -10.25 10.82
C LEU A 57 3.56 -11.08 9.55
N TYR A 58 4.01 -10.45 8.47
CA TYR A 58 4.34 -11.17 7.23
C TYR A 58 5.54 -12.08 7.40
N ALA A 59 6.58 -11.63 8.11
CA ALA A 59 7.76 -12.44 8.38
C ALA A 59 7.39 -13.72 9.17
N ALA A 60 6.57 -13.60 10.21
CA ALA A 60 6.10 -14.75 10.99
C ALA A 60 5.24 -15.73 10.16
N LEU A 61 4.35 -15.20 9.31
CA LEU A 61 3.51 -16.01 8.42
C LEU A 61 4.33 -16.76 7.37
N LEU A 62 5.29 -16.09 6.72
CA LEU A 62 6.17 -16.70 5.72
C LEU A 62 7.10 -17.76 6.33
N ALA A 63 7.53 -17.56 7.59
CA ALA A 63 8.30 -18.56 8.32
C ALA A 63 7.48 -19.81 8.67
N ALA A 64 6.17 -19.63 8.91
CA ALA A 64 5.26 -20.74 9.21
C ALA A 64 4.88 -21.55 7.96
N ASP A 65 4.64 -20.87 6.83
CA ASP A 65 4.35 -21.50 5.55
C ASP A 65 4.63 -20.54 4.38
N ILE A 66 5.65 -20.81 3.58
CA ILE A 66 6.04 -19.96 2.44
C ILE A 66 4.92 -19.81 1.39
N ARG A 67 4.00 -20.77 1.27
CA ARG A 67 2.89 -20.72 0.32
C ARG A 67 1.93 -19.57 0.60
N ILE A 68 1.94 -19.02 1.83
CA ILE A 68 1.13 -17.84 2.18
C ILE A 68 1.53 -16.61 1.35
N SER A 69 2.75 -16.61 0.78
CA SER A 69 3.20 -15.55 -0.15
C SER A 69 2.26 -15.33 -1.34
N ALA A 70 1.47 -16.35 -1.74
CA ALA A 70 0.45 -16.21 -2.78
C ALA A 70 -0.69 -15.24 -2.43
N PHE A 71 -0.89 -14.94 -1.13
CA PHE A 71 -1.92 -14.06 -0.61
C PHE A 71 -1.37 -12.70 -0.15
N LEU A 72 -0.05 -12.54 -0.16
CA LEU A 72 0.63 -11.32 0.26
C LEU A 72 1.14 -10.52 -0.94
N PRO A 73 1.20 -9.20 -0.84
CA PRO A 73 0.69 -8.37 0.23
C PRO A 73 -0.84 -8.35 0.29
N CYS A 74 -1.40 -8.20 1.49
CA CYS A 74 -2.85 -8.03 1.64
C CYS A 74 -3.32 -6.77 0.92
N ARG A 75 -4.53 -6.81 0.37
CA ARG A 75 -5.09 -5.72 -0.41
C ARG A 75 -6.34 -5.16 0.25
N ILE A 76 -6.42 -3.83 0.27
CA ILE A 76 -7.64 -3.10 0.59
C ILE A 76 -8.11 -2.45 -0.70
N ALA A 77 -9.33 -2.75 -1.13
CA ALA A 77 -9.99 -2.06 -2.22
C ALA A 77 -10.79 -0.88 -1.66
N ALA A 78 -10.81 0.24 -2.38
CA ALA A 78 -11.72 1.35 -2.15
C ALA A 78 -12.48 1.61 -3.43
N TYR A 79 -13.81 1.66 -3.34
CA TYR A 79 -14.70 1.89 -4.49
C TYR A 79 -15.95 2.63 -4.07
N SER A 80 -16.63 3.21 -5.04
CA SER A 80 -17.94 3.87 -4.81
C SER A 80 -19.06 2.86 -5.00
N GLU A 81 -19.97 2.78 -4.05
CA GLU A 81 -21.20 2.01 -4.16
C GLU A 81 -22.38 2.88 -3.70
N ARG A 82 -23.35 3.11 -4.61
CA ARG A 82 -24.54 3.95 -4.33
C ARG A 82 -24.20 5.33 -3.76
N GLY A 83 -23.09 5.91 -4.24
CA GLY A 83 -22.63 7.23 -3.81
C GLY A 83 -21.86 7.25 -2.49
N GLN A 84 -21.59 6.10 -1.90
CA GLN A 84 -20.77 5.95 -0.69
C GLN A 84 -19.46 5.27 -1.03
N THR A 85 -18.36 5.71 -0.42
CA THR A 85 -17.07 5.02 -0.51
C THR A 85 -17.06 3.81 0.40
N ILE A 86 -16.69 2.64 -0.14
CA ILE A 86 -16.56 1.39 0.60
C ILE A 86 -15.09 0.97 0.60
N LEU A 87 -14.57 0.66 1.78
CA LEU A 87 -13.29 -0.03 1.94
C LEU A 87 -13.56 -1.53 2.13
N ALA A 88 -12.87 -2.38 1.38
CA ALA A 88 -13.10 -3.80 1.42
C ALA A 88 -11.79 -4.61 1.34
N THR A 89 -11.73 -5.73 2.06
CA THR A 89 -10.60 -6.68 1.97
C THR A 89 -11.09 -8.13 2.09
N ALA A 90 -10.32 -9.06 1.53
CA ALA A 90 -10.49 -10.48 1.81
C ALA A 90 -10.04 -10.75 3.25
N PRO A 91 -10.83 -11.47 4.08
CA PRO A 91 -10.41 -11.82 5.42
C PRO A 91 -9.14 -12.68 5.40
N PRO A 92 -8.05 -12.31 6.07
CA PRO A 92 -6.85 -13.16 6.14
C PRO A 92 -7.08 -14.55 6.69
N LEU A 93 -8.05 -14.73 7.59
CA LEU A 93 -8.43 -16.05 8.11
C LEU A 93 -8.92 -17.01 7.03
N ASP A 94 -9.47 -16.50 5.92
CA ASP A 94 -9.89 -17.33 4.79
C ASP A 94 -8.70 -17.99 4.07
N PHE A 95 -7.45 -17.55 4.28
CA PHE A 95 -6.26 -18.15 3.69
C PHE A 95 -5.97 -19.56 4.25
N CYS A 96 -6.48 -19.87 5.44
CA CYS A 96 -6.38 -21.22 6.03
C CYS A 96 -6.97 -22.30 5.12
N ARG A 97 -8.09 -22.01 4.45
CA ARG A 97 -8.82 -22.99 3.65
C ARG A 97 -8.02 -23.47 2.43
N PRO A 98 -7.58 -22.60 1.48
CA PRO A 98 -6.83 -23.02 0.31
C PRO A 98 -5.47 -23.63 0.65
N LEU A 99 -4.88 -23.29 1.79
CA LEU A 99 -3.62 -23.84 2.27
C LEU A 99 -3.81 -25.18 2.99
N ASN A 100 -5.03 -25.52 3.38
CA ASN A 100 -5.37 -26.62 4.29
C ASN A 100 -4.57 -26.56 5.61
N ARG A 101 -4.44 -25.34 6.19
CA ARG A 101 -3.61 -25.03 7.36
C ARG A 101 -4.43 -24.23 8.39
N ALA A 102 -5.36 -24.92 9.08
CA ALA A 102 -6.16 -24.32 10.15
C ALA A 102 -5.30 -23.85 11.34
N ASP A 103 -4.13 -24.43 11.53
CA ASP A 103 -3.14 -24.06 12.55
C ASP A 103 -2.53 -22.69 12.35
N LEU A 104 -2.67 -22.06 11.16
CA LEU A 104 -2.24 -20.68 10.91
C LEU A 104 -3.21 -19.62 11.45
N ALA A 105 -4.42 -19.99 11.88
CA ALA A 105 -5.42 -19.05 12.36
C ALA A 105 -4.89 -18.12 13.48
N PRO A 106 -4.13 -18.59 14.49
CA PRO A 106 -3.57 -17.70 15.51
C PRO A 106 -2.62 -16.62 14.97
N LEU A 107 -1.90 -16.89 13.85
CA LEU A 107 -1.02 -15.93 13.18
C LEU A 107 -1.78 -14.99 12.25
N LEU A 108 -2.90 -15.44 11.66
CA LEU A 108 -3.71 -14.66 10.73
C LEU A 108 -4.70 -13.73 11.45
N THR A 109 -5.14 -14.07 12.66
CA THR A 109 -6.07 -13.25 13.46
C THR A 109 -5.50 -11.83 13.72
N PRO A 110 -4.24 -11.65 14.16
CA PRO A 110 -3.67 -10.32 14.34
C PRO A 110 -3.62 -9.53 13.02
N LEU A 111 -3.34 -10.18 11.89
CA LEU A 111 -3.31 -9.54 10.58
C LEU A 111 -4.71 -9.06 10.15
N GLU A 112 -5.74 -9.87 10.37
CA GLU A 112 -7.13 -9.48 10.10
C GLU A 112 -7.55 -8.28 10.96
N GLY A 113 -7.20 -8.30 12.26
CA GLY A 113 -7.44 -7.20 13.18
C GLY A 113 -6.73 -5.92 12.76
N LEU A 114 -5.48 -6.02 12.28
CA LEU A 114 -4.72 -4.91 11.76
C LEU A 114 -5.40 -4.25 10.55
N LEU A 115 -5.77 -5.05 9.54
CA LEU A 115 -6.45 -4.54 8.34
C LEU A 115 -7.79 -3.87 8.68
N ARG A 116 -8.54 -4.45 9.62
CA ARG A 116 -9.79 -3.87 10.10
C ARG A 116 -9.55 -2.49 10.72
N ARG A 117 -8.60 -2.35 11.66
CA ARG A 117 -8.27 -1.05 12.28
C ARG A 117 -7.81 -0.02 11.27
N ILE A 118 -6.98 -0.41 10.30
CA ILE A 118 -6.56 0.49 9.22
C ILE A 118 -7.78 1.00 8.43
N MET A 119 -8.73 0.12 8.08
CA MET A 119 -9.92 0.50 7.33
C MET A 119 -10.85 1.39 8.16
N GLU A 120 -11.10 1.05 9.43
CA GLU A 120 -11.95 1.82 10.34
C GLU A 120 -11.38 3.22 10.59
N ASP A 121 -10.08 3.32 10.83
CA ASP A 121 -9.40 4.60 11.03
C ASP A 121 -9.34 5.45 9.75
N ALA A 122 -9.14 4.83 8.59
CA ALA A 122 -9.18 5.52 7.30
C ALA A 122 -10.60 5.98 6.90
N ALA A 123 -11.63 5.27 7.35
CA ALA A 123 -13.02 5.58 7.08
C ALA A 123 -13.60 6.66 7.98
N ALA A 124 -13.00 6.86 9.17
CA ALA A 124 -13.49 7.80 10.17
C ALA A 124 -13.42 9.25 9.64
N PRO A 125 -14.47 10.06 9.88
CA PRO A 125 -14.44 11.48 9.54
C PRO A 125 -13.31 12.15 10.32
N ARG A 126 -12.40 12.82 9.63
CA ARG A 126 -11.40 13.68 10.25
C ARG A 126 -11.93 15.09 10.30
N GLU A 127 -11.94 15.67 11.49
CA GLU A 127 -12.01 17.13 11.58
C GLU A 127 -10.85 17.67 10.73
N THR A 128 -11.23 18.36 9.65
CA THR A 128 -10.28 19.03 8.78
C THR A 128 -9.63 20.15 9.61
N SER A 129 -8.51 19.83 10.24
CA SER A 129 -7.53 20.84 10.57
C SER A 129 -7.08 21.41 9.22
N ALA A 130 -7.69 22.49 8.82
CA ALA A 130 -7.35 23.22 7.61
C ALA A 130 -5.84 23.49 7.66
N PRO A 131 -5.07 23.20 6.60
CA PRO A 131 -3.70 23.65 6.55
C PRO A 131 -3.76 25.17 6.63
N ALA A 132 -3.08 25.74 7.62
CA ALA A 132 -2.88 27.18 7.71
C ALA A 132 -2.28 27.62 6.39
N VAL A 133 -3.06 28.35 5.60
CA VAL A 133 -2.65 28.97 4.36
C VAL A 133 -1.54 29.96 4.76
N ALA A 134 -0.28 29.54 4.61
CA ALA A 134 0.86 30.45 4.73
C ALA A 134 0.70 31.50 3.63
N ALA A 135 0.54 32.72 4.07
CA ALA A 135 0.34 33.91 3.26
C ALA A 135 1.40 34.04 2.17
N ALA A 136 0.93 34.49 1.03
CA ALA A 136 1.65 34.90 -0.13
C ALA A 136 3.00 35.59 0.14
N HIS A 137 4.05 35.12 -0.54
CA HIS A 137 5.15 36.01 -0.93
C HIS A 137 5.09 36.18 -2.43
N THR A 138 4.59 37.36 -2.81
CA THR A 138 4.81 37.96 -4.13
C THR A 138 6.26 38.36 -4.23
N GLY A 139 6.93 37.97 -5.29
CA GLY A 139 8.21 38.59 -5.63
C GLY A 139 9.04 37.79 -6.66
N GLY A 140 9.09 38.30 -7.89
CA GLY A 140 10.31 38.22 -8.72
C GLY A 140 10.29 37.26 -9.89
N LEU A 141 10.07 37.87 -11.06
CA LEU A 141 10.42 37.41 -12.40
C LEU A 141 11.89 37.00 -12.49
N GLY A 142 12.19 35.90 -13.14
CA GLY A 142 13.54 35.51 -13.55
C GLY A 142 13.49 34.24 -14.38
N ALA A 143 13.35 34.41 -15.69
CA ALA A 143 13.51 33.34 -16.66
C ALA A 143 14.99 32.97 -16.78
N THR A 144 15.30 31.66 -16.76
CA THR A 144 16.39 31.07 -17.52
C THR A 144 16.04 29.62 -17.83
N GLU A 145 15.92 29.36 -19.15
CA GLU A 145 15.99 28.03 -19.73
C GLU A 145 17.35 27.43 -19.42
N ASP A 146 17.43 26.20 -18.92
CA ASP A 146 18.44 25.28 -19.43
C ASP A 146 18.12 23.80 -19.07
N GLN A 147 18.17 23.01 -20.13
CA GLN A 147 18.57 21.62 -20.28
C GLN A 147 17.78 20.49 -19.60
N MET A 148 17.00 19.84 -20.46
CA MET A 148 16.66 18.43 -20.42
C MET A 148 17.87 17.55 -20.11
N ASN A 149 17.83 16.79 -19.05
CA ASN A 149 18.62 15.56 -18.93
C ASN A 149 17.76 14.44 -18.35
N VAL A 150 17.07 13.74 -19.23
CA VAL A 150 16.33 12.52 -18.89
C VAL A 150 17.33 11.38 -18.80
N ARG A 151 17.91 11.16 -17.62
CA ARG A 151 18.52 9.89 -17.26
C ARG A 151 17.55 9.14 -16.36
N GLY A 152 17.04 8.01 -16.88
CA GLY A 152 16.14 7.12 -16.15
C GLY A 152 16.74 6.66 -14.83
N SER A 153 16.15 7.12 -13.75
CA SER A 153 16.48 6.64 -12.41
C SER A 153 15.81 5.28 -12.21
N ILE A 154 16.61 4.26 -11.97
CA ILE A 154 16.15 2.94 -11.51
C ILE A 154 15.43 3.16 -10.18
N PRO A 155 14.19 2.66 -9.99
CA PRO A 155 13.50 2.81 -8.72
C PRO A 155 14.29 2.12 -7.61
N GLN A 156 14.68 2.89 -6.60
CA GLN A 156 15.39 2.37 -5.43
C GLN A 156 14.47 1.43 -4.64
N ARG A 157 15.00 0.28 -4.24
CA ARG A 157 14.34 -0.63 -3.31
C ARG A 157 14.13 0.07 -1.96
N ILE A 158 12.90 0.09 -1.50
CA ILE A 158 12.50 0.64 -0.20
C ILE A 158 11.98 -0.54 0.64
N ASP A 159 12.41 -0.63 1.91
CA ASP A 159 11.87 -1.60 2.86
C ASP A 159 10.47 -1.20 3.34
N CYS A 160 9.79 -2.08 4.09
CA CYS A 160 8.45 -1.83 4.61
C CYS A 160 8.39 -0.66 5.63
N LYS A 161 9.54 -0.14 6.06
CA LYS A 161 9.65 1.03 6.96
C LYS A 161 9.96 2.32 6.20
N GLY A 162 10.10 2.26 4.86
CA GLY A 162 10.43 3.41 4.03
C GLY A 162 11.92 3.76 4.01
N THR A 163 12.79 2.89 4.52
CA THR A 163 14.24 3.10 4.55
C THR A 163 14.86 2.66 3.23
N LYS A 164 15.76 3.45 2.67
CA LYS A 164 16.52 3.06 1.49
C LYS A 164 17.46 1.89 1.85
N VAL A 165 17.36 0.81 1.09
CA VAL A 165 18.28 -0.32 1.21
C VAL A 165 19.52 0.00 0.35
N GLU A 166 20.68 0.21 0.98
CA GLU A 166 21.93 0.33 0.27
C GLU A 166 22.33 -1.06 -0.25
N ASP A 167 22.65 -1.12 -1.54
CA ASP A 167 23.12 -2.34 -2.20
C ASP A 167 24.51 -2.71 -1.66
N LEU A 168 24.55 -3.68 -0.78
CA LEU A 168 25.81 -4.29 -0.36
C LEU A 168 26.33 -5.12 -1.53
N GLY A 169 27.16 -4.50 -2.36
CA GLY A 169 27.81 -5.11 -3.50
C GLY A 169 28.61 -6.35 -3.08
N GLY A 170 28.09 -7.52 -3.43
CA GLY A 170 28.80 -8.78 -3.33
C GLY A 170 29.86 -8.87 -4.41
N THR A 171 31.12 -8.59 -4.07
CA THR A 171 32.28 -8.95 -4.89
C THR A 171 32.52 -10.45 -4.79
N GLY A 172 31.91 -11.21 -5.68
CA GLY A 172 32.24 -12.61 -5.92
C GLY A 172 33.32 -12.73 -7.02
N GLY A 173 34.58 -12.66 -6.64
CA GLY A 173 35.69 -13.00 -7.54
C GLY A 173 35.65 -14.49 -7.84
N HIS A 174 35.49 -14.88 -9.09
CA HIS A 174 35.71 -16.21 -9.60
C HIS A 174 37.08 -16.23 -10.25
N ASP A 175 38.09 -16.69 -9.51
CA ASP A 175 39.37 -17.07 -10.08
C ASP A 175 39.25 -18.52 -10.60
N SER A 176 39.22 -18.65 -11.92
CA SER A 176 39.45 -19.89 -12.63
C SER A 176 40.95 -20.00 -12.89
N GLN A 177 41.64 -20.92 -12.23
CA GLN A 177 42.93 -21.42 -12.71
C GLN A 177 42.81 -22.91 -12.97
N GLY A 178 43.17 -23.24 -14.18
CA GLY A 178 43.25 -24.59 -14.70
C GLY A 178 44.54 -25.31 -14.25
N GLY A 179 44.48 -26.61 -14.39
CA GLY A 179 45.51 -27.59 -14.19
C GLY A 179 44.95 -28.96 -14.59
#